data_a8a4ce5c57dd3e556ece0f39e89b45d8
#
_entry.id   a8a4ce5c57dd3e556ece0f39e89b45d8
#
_cell.length_a   1.000
_cell.length_b   1.000
_cell.length_c   1.000
_cell.angle_alpha   90.00
_cell.angle_beta   90.00
_cell.angle_gamma   90.00
#
_symmetry.space_group_name_H-M   'P 1'
#
loop_
_entity.id
_entity.type
_entity.pdbx_description
1 polymer ?
#
loop_
_entity_poly.entity_id
_entity_poly.type
_entity_poly.pdbx_seq_one_letter_code
_entity_poly.pdbx_strand_id
1 'polypeptide(L)'
;MQKGVQTRLSVYLILKSLINNDSTYDKLFEREIKKNKYSARDINFIQSVVLNSLRHNMQVKKIIHKFANKKINEDTYILLLSAITQLVFLNFKNYAVVNSSVELSKKNTIKTYSGFVNGILKNIIKEKESLKKTKIGLSDLPKWLINKITKKNLDKISYIINSITEKPDLHLVFKNEIFLKNFLK
;
A
#
# COMPACT_ATOMS: atom_id res chain seq x y z
N MET A 1 -2.35 1.14 24.16
CA MET A 1 -1.74 0.59 22.93
C MET A 1 -0.57 1.49 22.52
N GLN A 2 0.58 0.92 22.12
CA GLN A 2 1.70 1.72 21.64
C GLN A 2 1.27 2.55 20.42
N LYS A 3 1.68 3.83 20.36
CA LYS A 3 1.29 4.79 19.32
C LYS A 3 1.52 4.26 17.89
N GLY A 4 2.64 3.59 17.66
CA GLY A 4 2.95 3.02 16.35
C GLY A 4 2.07 1.83 15.92
N VAL A 5 1.43 1.14 16.85
CA VAL A 5 0.45 0.08 16.57
C VAL A 5 -0.90 0.70 16.22
N GLN A 6 -1.26 1.82 16.87
CA GLN A 6 -2.52 2.52 16.58
C GLN A 6 -2.55 3.09 15.17
N THR A 7 -1.50 3.77 14.73
CA THR A 7 -1.42 4.31 13.36
C THR A 7 -1.51 3.21 12.30
N ARG A 8 -0.90 2.04 12.55
CA ARG A 8 -0.98 0.89 11.65
C ARG A 8 -2.35 0.19 11.68
N LEU A 9 -3.05 0.24 12.82
CA LEU A 9 -4.43 -0.22 12.89
C LEU A 9 -5.33 0.65 11.99
N SER A 10 -5.16 1.97 12.00
CA SER A 10 -5.91 2.85 11.12
C SER A 10 -5.60 2.59 9.63
N VAL A 11 -4.33 2.35 9.30
CA VAL A 11 -3.97 1.90 7.94
C VAL A 11 -4.73 0.63 7.56
N TYR A 12 -4.72 -0.38 8.44
CA TYR A 12 -5.43 -1.64 8.20
C TYR A 12 -6.93 -1.42 7.99
N LEU A 13 -7.58 -0.62 8.85
CA LEU A 13 -9.02 -0.35 8.77
C LEU A 13 -9.41 0.39 7.47
N ILE A 14 -8.62 1.39 7.08
CA ILE A 14 -8.83 2.11 5.81
C ILE A 14 -8.68 1.16 4.62
N LEU A 15 -7.61 0.36 4.58
CA LEU A 15 -7.38 -0.60 3.49
C LEU A 15 -8.49 -1.65 3.42
N LYS A 16 -8.97 -2.15 4.56
CA LYS A 16 -10.07 -3.12 4.63
C LYS A 16 -11.34 -2.54 4.02
N SER A 17 -11.73 -1.35 4.43
CA SER A 17 -12.92 -0.68 3.89
C SER A 17 -12.77 -0.34 2.40
N LEU A 18 -11.57 0.02 1.92
CA LEU A 18 -11.32 0.28 0.49
C LEU A 18 -11.44 -0.99 -0.35
N ILE A 19 -10.88 -2.11 0.12
CA ILE A 19 -10.93 -3.39 -0.59
C ILE A 19 -12.38 -3.91 -0.66
N ASN A 20 -13.18 -3.66 0.38
CA ASN A 20 -14.60 -4.02 0.42
C ASN A 20 -15.52 -3.03 -0.32
N ASN A 21 -14.94 -1.98 -0.93
CA ASN A 21 -15.69 -0.92 -1.62
C ASN A 21 -16.72 -0.20 -0.73
N ASP A 22 -16.46 -0.08 0.57
CA ASP A 22 -17.40 0.55 1.52
C ASP A 22 -17.54 2.06 1.28
N SER A 23 -16.47 2.72 0.80
CA SER A 23 -16.49 4.17 0.54
C SER A 23 -15.22 4.60 -0.22
N THR A 24 -15.12 5.90 -0.57
CA THR A 24 -13.94 6.49 -1.19
C THR A 24 -12.81 6.69 -0.16
N TYR A 25 -11.56 6.76 -0.66
CA TYR A 25 -10.37 7.00 0.18
C TYR A 25 -10.53 8.23 1.06
N ASP A 26 -10.93 9.37 0.50
CA ASP A 26 -11.01 10.64 1.23
C ASP A 26 -11.98 10.55 2.42
N LYS A 27 -13.16 9.98 2.21
CA LYS A 27 -14.17 9.79 3.26
C LYS A 27 -13.68 8.85 4.36
N LEU A 28 -13.03 7.75 3.99
CA LEU A 28 -12.51 6.77 4.95
C LEU A 28 -11.34 7.34 5.75
N PHE A 29 -10.44 8.04 5.08
CA PHE A 29 -9.29 8.70 5.69
C PHE A 29 -9.73 9.77 6.68
N GLU A 30 -10.60 10.69 6.25
CA GLU A 30 -11.14 11.75 7.11
C GLU A 30 -11.86 11.19 8.34
N ARG A 31 -12.70 10.19 8.15
CA ARG A 31 -13.40 9.50 9.24
C ARG A 31 -12.44 8.91 10.26
N GLU A 32 -11.37 8.25 9.80
CA GLU A 32 -10.41 7.60 10.68
C GLU A 32 -9.51 8.61 11.41
N ILE A 33 -9.12 9.71 10.75
CA ILE A 33 -8.34 10.77 11.39
C ILE A 33 -9.16 11.52 12.45
N LYS A 34 -10.44 11.79 12.19
CA LYS A 34 -11.33 12.46 13.16
C LYS A 34 -11.58 11.64 14.43
N LYS A 35 -11.56 10.30 14.34
CA LYS A 35 -11.75 9.41 15.49
C LYS A 35 -10.61 9.44 16.49
N ASN A 36 -9.41 9.78 16.02
CA ASN A 36 -8.19 9.65 16.79
C ASN A 36 -7.42 10.98 16.78
N LYS A 37 -6.85 11.37 17.93
CA LYS A 37 -6.01 12.57 18.03
C LYS A 37 -4.59 12.26 17.48
N TYR A 38 -4.44 12.24 16.16
CA TYR A 38 -3.16 12.02 15.51
C TYR A 38 -2.35 13.32 15.39
N SER A 39 -1.02 13.21 15.53
CA SER A 39 -0.10 14.27 15.12
C SER A 39 -0.01 14.36 13.60
N ALA A 40 0.42 15.49 13.05
CA ALA A 40 0.67 15.66 11.62
C ALA A 40 1.58 14.56 11.05
N ARG A 41 2.60 14.13 11.82
CA ARG A 41 3.49 13.02 11.45
C ARG A 41 2.73 11.69 11.33
N ASP A 42 1.82 11.40 12.24
CA ASP A 42 1.02 10.17 12.19
C ASP A 42 0.05 10.19 11.00
N ILE A 43 -0.57 11.33 10.72
CA ILE A 43 -1.46 11.54 9.57
C ILE A 43 -0.70 11.28 8.26
N ASN A 44 0.47 11.90 8.08
CA ASN A 44 1.33 11.70 6.91
C ASN A 44 1.79 10.25 6.78
N PHE A 45 2.10 9.56 7.90
CA PHE A 45 2.43 8.14 7.91
C PHE A 45 1.25 7.30 7.39
N ILE A 46 0.05 7.49 7.94
CA ILE A 46 -1.15 6.74 7.54
C ILE A 46 -1.43 6.95 6.05
N GLN A 47 -1.43 8.20 5.60
CA GLN A 47 -1.64 8.55 4.19
C GLN A 47 -0.60 7.88 3.28
N SER A 48 0.68 8.01 3.62
CA SER A 48 1.78 7.42 2.84
C SER A 48 1.65 5.90 2.72
N VAL A 49 1.38 5.21 3.84
CA VAL A 49 1.29 3.74 3.82
C VAL A 49 0.06 3.29 3.05
N VAL A 50 -1.12 3.91 3.23
CA VAL A 50 -2.33 3.53 2.49
C VAL A 50 -2.14 3.71 0.98
N LEU A 51 -1.73 4.91 0.54
CA LEU A 51 -1.58 5.20 -0.89
C LEU A 51 -0.51 4.32 -1.57
N ASN A 52 0.61 4.07 -0.90
CA ASN A 52 1.62 3.17 -1.44
C ASN A 52 1.18 1.69 -1.39
N SER A 53 0.37 1.27 -0.42
CA SER A 53 -0.22 -0.07 -0.41
C SER A 53 -1.14 -0.30 -1.61
N LEU A 54 -1.95 0.70 -1.97
CA LEU A 54 -2.80 0.63 -3.16
C LEU A 54 -1.96 0.62 -4.44
N ARG A 55 -0.94 1.48 -4.54
CA ARG A 55 -0.02 1.55 -5.70
C ARG A 55 0.71 0.24 -5.95
N HIS A 56 1.24 -0.37 -4.91
CA HIS A 56 2.04 -1.59 -5.00
C HIS A 56 1.24 -2.88 -4.78
N ASN A 57 -0.11 -2.80 -4.75
CA ASN A 57 -0.98 -3.93 -4.45
C ASN A 57 -0.69 -5.16 -5.32
N MET A 58 -0.51 -4.99 -6.62
CA MET A 58 -0.22 -6.10 -7.55
C MET A 58 1.14 -6.73 -7.28
N GLN A 59 2.17 -5.91 -7.03
CA GLN A 59 3.51 -6.40 -6.68
C GLN A 59 3.49 -7.16 -5.35
N VAL A 60 2.82 -6.60 -4.32
CA VAL A 60 2.66 -7.25 -3.02
C VAL A 60 1.91 -8.57 -3.14
N LYS A 61 0.88 -8.64 -3.96
CA LYS A 61 0.16 -9.89 -4.23
C LYS A 61 1.10 -10.97 -4.78
N LYS A 62 1.95 -10.63 -5.74
CA LYS A 62 3.00 -11.56 -6.26
C LYS A 62 3.98 -11.98 -5.17
N ILE A 63 4.45 -11.02 -4.36
CA ILE A 63 5.36 -11.31 -3.25
C ILE A 63 4.70 -12.28 -2.26
N ILE A 64 3.46 -12.04 -1.88
CA ILE A 64 2.74 -12.94 -0.98
C ILE A 64 2.62 -14.35 -1.59
N HIS A 65 2.26 -14.46 -2.86
CA HIS A 65 2.17 -15.75 -3.55
C HIS A 65 3.50 -16.53 -3.60
N LYS A 66 4.64 -15.82 -3.64
CA LYS A 66 5.96 -16.46 -3.59
C LYS A 66 6.23 -17.13 -2.24
N PHE A 67 5.74 -16.56 -1.13
CA PHE A 67 6.04 -17.02 0.23
C PHE A 67 4.89 -17.78 0.90
N ALA A 68 3.67 -17.69 0.38
CA ALA A 68 2.50 -18.35 0.93
C ALA A 68 2.07 -19.51 0.03
N ASN A 69 2.29 -20.75 0.47
CA ASN A 69 1.92 -21.96 -0.28
C ASN A 69 0.40 -22.25 -0.28
N LYS A 70 -0.37 -21.53 0.56
CA LYS A 70 -1.82 -21.69 0.70
C LYS A 70 -2.53 -20.36 0.51
N LYS A 71 -3.80 -20.45 0.10
CA LYS A 71 -4.67 -19.28 0.03
C LYS A 71 -4.81 -18.67 1.43
N ILE A 72 -4.49 -17.39 1.56
CA ILE A 72 -4.66 -16.63 2.79
C ILE A 72 -6.03 -15.96 2.81
N ASN A 73 -6.57 -15.71 4.02
CA ASN A 73 -7.80 -14.96 4.18
C ASN A 73 -7.58 -13.46 3.96
N GLU A 74 -8.66 -12.71 3.81
CA GLU A 74 -8.63 -11.28 3.54
C GLU A 74 -7.90 -10.47 4.61
N ASP A 75 -8.19 -10.74 5.89
CA ASP A 75 -7.55 -10.01 7.00
C ASP A 75 -6.02 -10.19 6.99
N THR A 76 -5.56 -11.42 6.74
CA THR A 76 -4.13 -11.70 6.60
C THR A 76 -3.54 -10.98 5.39
N TYR A 77 -4.26 -10.98 4.27
CA TYR A 77 -3.83 -10.27 3.05
C TYR A 77 -3.65 -8.78 3.30
N ILE A 78 -4.64 -8.12 3.89
CA ILE A 78 -4.61 -6.68 4.16
C ILE A 78 -3.48 -6.31 5.13
N LEU A 79 -3.30 -7.12 6.18
CA LEU A 79 -2.22 -6.91 7.14
C LEU A 79 -0.85 -7.05 6.47
N LEU A 80 -0.66 -8.10 5.66
CA LEU A 80 0.59 -8.31 4.91
C LEU A 80 0.79 -7.24 3.82
N LEU A 81 -0.26 -6.81 3.13
CA LEU A 81 -0.20 -5.73 2.16
C LEU A 81 0.42 -4.47 2.78
N SER A 82 -0.11 -4.03 3.92
CA SER A 82 0.44 -2.89 4.66
C SER A 82 1.88 -3.12 5.12
N ALA A 83 2.18 -4.29 5.71
CA ALA A 83 3.49 -4.59 6.27
C ALA A 83 4.57 -4.70 5.17
N ILE A 84 4.30 -5.41 4.08
CA ILE A 84 5.23 -5.58 2.95
C ILE A 84 5.49 -4.24 2.27
N THR A 85 4.46 -3.41 2.09
CA THR A 85 4.64 -2.06 1.55
C THR A 85 5.60 -1.24 2.42
N GLN A 86 5.44 -1.28 3.74
CA GLN A 86 6.34 -0.59 4.66
C GLN A 86 7.77 -1.12 4.61
N LEU A 87 7.95 -2.44 4.50
CA LEU A 87 9.27 -3.08 4.46
C LEU A 87 10.00 -2.86 3.13
N VAL A 88 9.33 -3.17 2.02
CA VAL A 88 9.95 -3.30 0.71
C VAL A 88 9.99 -1.95 -0.02
N PHE A 89 8.88 -1.21 -0.04
CA PHE A 89 8.75 -0.01 -0.86
C PHE A 89 8.99 1.30 -0.10
N LEU A 90 8.69 1.34 1.21
CA LEU A 90 8.87 2.54 2.03
C LEU A 90 10.11 2.49 2.95
N ASN A 91 10.81 1.37 2.96
CA ASN A 91 12.07 1.19 3.69
C ASN A 91 11.99 1.53 5.19
N PHE A 92 10.86 1.23 5.85
CA PHE A 92 10.74 1.39 7.30
C PHE A 92 11.60 0.37 8.05
N LYS A 93 11.94 0.69 9.31
CA LYS A 93 12.74 -0.18 10.18
C LYS A 93 12.07 -1.54 10.36
N ASN A 94 12.76 -2.61 10.00
CA ASN A 94 12.23 -3.97 9.94
C ASN A 94 11.56 -4.40 11.25
N TYR A 95 12.25 -4.22 12.40
CA TYR A 95 11.73 -4.63 13.70
C TYR A 95 10.41 -3.92 14.04
N ALA A 96 10.29 -2.63 13.72
CA ALA A 96 9.11 -1.85 14.04
C ALA A 96 7.88 -2.31 13.22
N VAL A 97 8.09 -2.70 11.96
CA VAL A 97 7.04 -3.22 11.09
C VAL A 97 6.63 -4.62 11.56
N VAL A 98 7.58 -5.52 11.77
CA VAL A 98 7.30 -6.89 12.19
C VAL A 98 6.57 -6.91 13.54
N ASN A 99 7.11 -6.24 14.55
CA ASN A 99 6.51 -6.23 15.88
C ASN A 99 5.09 -5.67 15.88
N SER A 100 4.87 -4.55 15.20
CA SER A 100 3.53 -3.96 15.13
C SER A 100 2.54 -4.81 14.34
N SER A 101 2.97 -5.49 13.27
CA SER A 101 2.13 -6.40 12.49
C SER A 101 1.74 -7.65 13.29
N VAL A 102 2.70 -8.21 14.03
CA VAL A 102 2.45 -9.34 14.95
C VAL A 102 1.51 -8.92 16.09
N GLU A 103 1.69 -7.72 16.64
CA GLU A 103 0.79 -7.20 17.68
C GLU A 103 -0.63 -6.98 17.15
N LEU A 104 -0.78 -6.46 15.95
CA LEU A 104 -2.08 -6.31 15.28
C LEU A 104 -2.75 -7.67 15.00
N SER A 105 -1.98 -8.67 14.59
CA SER A 105 -2.50 -10.01 14.30
C SER A 105 -3.09 -10.72 15.52
N LYS A 106 -2.76 -10.30 16.74
CA LYS A 106 -3.32 -10.83 17.99
C LYS A 106 -4.67 -10.21 18.35
N LYS A 107 -5.12 -9.16 17.62
CA LYS A 107 -6.41 -8.54 17.91
C LYS A 107 -7.56 -9.42 17.43
N ASN A 108 -8.58 -9.59 18.26
CA ASN A 108 -9.77 -10.39 17.95
C ASN A 108 -10.52 -9.94 16.68
N THR A 109 -10.34 -8.68 16.29
CA THR A 109 -10.93 -8.09 15.07
C THR A 109 -10.19 -8.45 13.80
N ILE A 110 -8.99 -9.04 13.89
CA ILE A 110 -8.14 -9.41 12.74
C ILE A 110 -7.94 -10.92 12.78
N LYS A 111 -8.65 -11.62 11.89
CA LYS A 111 -8.64 -13.10 11.83
C LYS A 111 -7.39 -13.63 11.14
N THR A 112 -6.25 -13.65 11.84
CA THR A 112 -4.98 -14.15 11.29
C THR A 112 -4.11 -14.80 12.38
N TYR A 113 -3.12 -15.59 11.95
CA TYR A 113 -2.18 -16.27 12.85
C TYR A 113 -0.88 -15.47 12.98
N SER A 114 -0.57 -15.02 14.19
CA SER A 114 0.63 -14.22 14.46
C SER A 114 1.95 -14.90 14.09
N GLY A 115 2.04 -16.22 14.29
CA GLY A 115 3.20 -17.02 13.88
C GLY A 115 3.41 -17.02 12.37
N PHE A 116 2.32 -17.14 11.58
CA PHE A 116 2.38 -17.06 10.12
C PHE A 116 2.83 -15.68 9.66
N VAL A 117 2.24 -14.61 10.19
CA VAL A 117 2.61 -13.23 9.87
C VAL A 117 4.09 -12.98 10.17
N ASN A 118 4.56 -13.39 11.35
CA ASN A 118 5.97 -13.24 11.73
C ASN A 118 6.91 -14.02 10.80
N GLY A 119 6.59 -15.28 10.51
CA GLY A 119 7.41 -16.13 9.65
C GLY A 119 7.55 -15.58 8.23
N ILE A 120 6.42 -15.19 7.63
CA ILE A 120 6.43 -14.65 6.25
C ILE A 120 7.19 -13.31 6.17
N LEU A 121 6.99 -12.40 7.13
CA LEU A 121 7.69 -11.11 7.15
C LEU A 121 9.21 -11.27 7.36
N LYS A 122 9.64 -12.23 8.20
CA LYS A 122 11.07 -12.54 8.37
C LYS A 122 11.70 -13.05 7.07
N ASN A 123 11.01 -13.90 6.32
CA ASN A 123 11.51 -14.38 5.02
C ASN A 123 11.56 -13.26 3.98
N ILE A 124 10.56 -12.39 3.93
CA ILE A 124 10.53 -11.21 3.05
C ILE A 124 11.72 -10.27 3.35
N ILE A 125 12.07 -10.07 4.61
CA ILE A 125 13.20 -9.22 4.99
C ILE A 125 14.52 -9.74 4.42
N LYS A 126 14.72 -11.07 4.36
CA LYS A 126 15.94 -11.68 3.80
C LYS A 126 16.12 -11.39 2.31
N GLU A 127 15.02 -11.25 1.58
CA GLU A 127 15.02 -11.04 0.13
C GLU A 127 14.60 -9.61 -0.28
N LYS A 128 14.53 -8.68 0.64
CA LYS A 128 13.94 -7.35 0.48
C LYS A 128 14.41 -6.62 -0.79
N GLU A 129 15.71 -6.59 -1.05
CA GLU A 129 16.28 -5.85 -2.18
C GLU A 129 15.89 -6.46 -3.53
N SER A 130 15.79 -7.79 -3.62
CA SER A 130 15.32 -8.46 -4.83
C SER A 130 13.81 -8.26 -5.04
N LEU A 131 13.03 -8.29 -3.95
CA LEU A 131 11.58 -8.12 -3.99
C LEU A 131 11.17 -6.71 -4.40
N LYS A 132 11.96 -5.69 -4.08
CA LYS A 132 11.73 -4.31 -4.54
C LYS A 132 11.70 -4.20 -6.07
N LYS A 133 12.41 -5.08 -6.77
CA LYS A 133 12.48 -5.16 -8.23
C LYS A 133 11.36 -5.99 -8.86
N THR A 134 10.38 -6.46 -8.07
CA THR A 134 9.24 -7.25 -8.57
C THR A 134 8.48 -6.48 -9.64
N LYS A 135 8.50 -6.98 -10.87
CA LYS A 135 7.79 -6.37 -12.00
C LYS A 135 6.37 -6.90 -12.08
N ILE A 136 5.45 -6.04 -12.46
CA ILE A 136 4.10 -6.42 -12.88
C ILE A 136 4.07 -6.58 -14.41
N GLY A 137 3.26 -7.50 -14.88
CA GLY A 137 3.02 -7.70 -16.31
C GLY A 137 1.56 -7.43 -16.65
N LEU A 138 1.22 -7.53 -17.92
CA LEU A 138 -0.14 -7.32 -18.41
C LEU A 138 -1.16 -8.26 -17.72
N SER A 139 -0.78 -9.51 -17.48
CA SER A 139 -1.61 -10.52 -16.82
C SER A 139 -1.95 -10.22 -15.36
N ASP A 140 -1.19 -9.33 -14.72
CA ASP A 140 -1.44 -8.93 -13.32
C ASP A 140 -2.52 -7.85 -13.20
N LEU A 141 -2.84 -7.18 -14.32
CA LEU A 141 -3.81 -6.11 -14.37
C LEU A 141 -5.25 -6.65 -14.31
N PRO A 142 -6.21 -5.86 -13.79
CA PRO A 142 -7.62 -6.23 -13.86
C PRO A 142 -8.09 -6.43 -15.29
N LYS A 143 -8.94 -7.44 -15.53
CA LYS A 143 -9.46 -7.76 -16.88
C LYS A 143 -10.08 -6.56 -17.61
N TRP A 144 -10.82 -5.74 -16.90
CA TRP A 144 -11.43 -4.53 -17.49
C TRP A 144 -10.39 -3.54 -18.02
N LEU A 145 -9.25 -3.41 -17.33
CA LEU A 145 -8.16 -2.52 -17.74
C LEU A 145 -7.40 -3.12 -18.92
N ILE A 146 -7.10 -4.43 -18.88
CA ILE A 146 -6.49 -5.15 -20.00
C ILE A 146 -7.32 -4.94 -21.27
N ASN A 147 -8.63 -5.14 -21.22
CA ASN A 147 -9.52 -4.99 -22.36
C ASN A 147 -9.55 -3.56 -22.92
N LYS A 148 -9.37 -2.54 -22.07
CA LYS A 148 -9.28 -1.15 -22.51
C LYS A 148 -7.93 -0.81 -23.15
N ILE A 149 -6.84 -1.31 -22.58
CA ILE A 149 -5.48 -1.06 -23.03
C ILE A 149 -5.25 -1.73 -24.40
N THR A 150 -5.54 -3.03 -24.49
CA THR A 150 -5.23 -3.83 -25.70
C THR A 150 -5.97 -3.36 -26.96
N LYS A 151 -7.16 -2.76 -26.81
CA LYS A 151 -7.91 -2.24 -27.96
C LYS A 151 -7.35 -0.95 -28.57
N LYS A 152 -6.61 -0.14 -27.80
CA LYS A 152 -6.24 1.23 -28.22
C LYS A 152 -4.75 1.57 -28.20
N ASN A 153 -3.93 0.86 -27.41
CA ASN A 153 -2.57 1.29 -27.09
C ASN A 153 -1.59 0.12 -26.88
N LEU A 154 -1.53 -0.82 -27.82
CA LEU A 154 -0.62 -1.98 -27.73
C LEU A 154 0.85 -1.57 -27.58
N ASP A 155 1.27 -0.55 -28.30
CA ASP A 155 2.61 0.04 -28.29
C ASP A 155 2.97 0.74 -26.97
N LYS A 156 1.99 1.17 -26.20
CA LYS A 156 2.16 1.90 -24.94
C LYS A 156 1.97 1.04 -23.67
N ILE A 157 1.75 -0.25 -23.82
CA ILE A 157 1.46 -1.14 -22.68
C ILE A 157 2.57 -1.09 -21.61
N SER A 158 3.83 -1.16 -22.03
CA SER A 158 4.97 -1.12 -21.10
C SER A 158 5.02 0.19 -20.30
N TYR A 159 4.77 1.31 -20.96
CA TYR A 159 4.68 2.62 -20.32
C TYR A 159 3.53 2.68 -19.30
N ILE A 160 2.33 2.22 -19.68
CA ILE A 160 1.16 2.21 -18.78
C ILE A 160 1.43 1.33 -17.56
N ILE A 161 2.03 0.15 -17.75
CA ILE A 161 2.35 -0.76 -16.63
C ILE A 161 3.36 -0.12 -15.68
N ASN A 162 4.39 0.54 -16.17
CA ASN A 162 5.39 1.20 -15.35
C ASN A 162 4.77 2.39 -14.59
N SER A 163 3.98 3.22 -15.25
CA SER A 163 3.35 4.41 -14.62
C SER A 163 2.38 4.06 -13.48
N ILE A 164 1.77 2.87 -13.48
CA ILE A 164 0.89 2.43 -12.37
C ILE A 164 1.67 2.29 -11.05
N THR A 165 2.93 1.88 -11.10
CA THR A 165 3.76 1.66 -9.90
C THR A 165 4.61 2.86 -9.52
N GLU A 166 4.79 3.81 -10.42
CA GLU A 166 5.56 5.02 -10.17
C GLU A 166 4.76 6.04 -9.37
N LYS A 167 5.48 6.84 -8.58
CA LYS A 167 4.86 7.99 -7.92
C LYS A 167 4.47 9.00 -9.00
N PRO A 168 3.22 9.47 -9.04
CA PRO A 168 2.82 10.48 -10.02
C PRO A 168 3.61 11.77 -9.81
N ASP A 169 4.01 12.40 -10.90
CA ASP A 169 4.65 13.70 -10.89
C ASP A 169 3.68 14.78 -10.42
N LEU A 170 4.23 15.81 -9.80
CA LEU A 170 3.46 16.99 -9.43
C LEU A 170 3.25 17.86 -10.67
N HIS A 171 2.01 17.97 -11.12
CA HIS A 171 1.62 18.89 -12.17
C HIS A 171 1.01 20.15 -11.57
N LEU A 172 1.62 21.30 -11.84
CA LEU A 172 1.11 22.60 -11.43
C LEU A 172 0.58 23.33 -12.65
N VAL A 173 -0.66 23.82 -12.56
CA VAL A 173 -1.28 24.64 -13.60
C VAL A 173 -1.41 26.06 -13.06
N PHE A 174 -0.84 27.01 -13.75
CA PHE A 174 -0.92 28.42 -13.40
C PHE A 174 -1.89 29.15 -14.34
N LYS A 175 -2.63 30.10 -13.80
CA LYS A 175 -3.60 30.90 -14.55
C LYS A 175 -2.94 31.68 -15.71
N ASN A 176 -1.70 32.15 -15.50
CA ASN A 176 -0.86 32.82 -16.49
C ASN A 176 0.61 32.80 -16.05
N GLU A 177 1.51 33.31 -16.91
CA GLU A 177 2.95 33.37 -16.64
C GLU A 177 3.36 34.20 -15.45
N ILE A 178 2.58 35.22 -15.06
CA ILE A 178 2.88 36.07 -13.91
C ILE A 178 2.83 35.24 -12.63
N PHE A 179 1.80 34.39 -12.47
CA PHE A 179 1.68 33.48 -11.32
C PHE A 179 2.80 32.45 -11.30
N LEU A 180 3.20 31.91 -12.46
CA LEU A 180 4.34 31.00 -12.56
C LEU A 180 5.64 31.68 -12.11
N LYS A 181 5.94 32.90 -12.62
CA LYS A 181 7.15 33.65 -12.25
C LYS A 181 7.19 33.99 -10.77
N ASN A 182 6.03 34.30 -10.16
CA ASN A 182 5.96 34.57 -8.71
C ASN A 182 6.15 33.31 -7.85
N PHE A 183 5.75 32.15 -8.34
CA PHE A 183 5.95 30.87 -7.65
C PHE A 183 7.41 30.38 -7.71
N LEU A 184 8.14 30.72 -8.78
CA LEU A 184 9.54 30.32 -8.98
C LEU A 184 10.56 31.24 -8.30
N LYS A 185 10.15 32.36 -7.68
CA LYS A 185 10.97 33.25 -6.85
C LYS A 185 11.01 32.76 -5.40
#